data_5971998d0c5b1b06df191d1f4d3e0097
#
_entry.id   5971998d0c5b1b06df191d1f4d3e0097
#
_cell.length_a   1.000
_cell.length_b   1.000
_cell.length_c   1.000
_cell.angle_alpha   90.00
_cell.angle_beta   90.00
_cell.angle_gamma   90.00
#
_symmetry.space_group_name_H-M   'P 1'
#
loop_
_entity.id
_entity.type
_entity.pdbx_description
1 polymer ?
#
loop_
_entity_poly.entity_id
_entity_poly.type
_entity_poly.pdbx_seq_one_letter_code
_entity_poly.pdbx_strand_id
1 'polypeptide(L)'
;RKRFFDWLTANELNEPTFMATIATEAAYNHCREWREQMLAYIEQNILFVEEFLDCHIPAIKAIRPQASFIVWLDCTRLHLEHDALIDLFVDKARLALNDGEMFGPEGKRHMRLNVGKPRAVLQKALEQLRSAVDGLKYRTF
;
A
#
# COMPACT_ATOMS: atom_id res chain seq x y z
N ARG A 1 18.96 -14.49 -16.33
CA ARG A 1 19.11 -14.75 -14.87
C ARG A 1 20.56 -15.06 -14.52
N LYS A 2 21.23 -16.06 -15.16
CA LYS A 2 22.62 -16.44 -14.84
C LYS A 2 23.59 -15.25 -14.91
N ARG A 3 23.64 -14.47 -16.02
CA ARG A 3 24.51 -13.29 -16.18
C ARG A 3 24.36 -12.26 -15.05
N PHE A 4 23.16 -12.07 -14.54
CA PHE A 4 22.91 -11.14 -13.44
C PHE A 4 23.54 -11.63 -12.14
N PHE A 5 23.34 -12.90 -11.80
CA PHE A 5 23.95 -13.47 -10.58
C PHE A 5 25.48 -13.58 -10.69
N ASP A 6 26.00 -13.94 -11.86
CA ASP A 6 27.48 -13.95 -12.11
C ASP A 6 28.08 -12.55 -11.89
N TRP A 7 27.35 -11.50 -12.33
CA TRP A 7 27.78 -10.11 -12.14
C TRP A 7 27.71 -9.70 -10.66
N LEU A 8 26.66 -10.05 -9.93
CA LEU A 8 26.54 -9.78 -8.49
C LEU A 8 27.71 -10.46 -7.73
N THR A 9 27.96 -11.73 -8.02
CA THR A 9 29.05 -12.50 -7.37
C THR A 9 30.42 -11.91 -7.66
N ALA A 10 30.69 -11.55 -8.92
CA ALA A 10 31.95 -10.94 -9.33
C ALA A 10 32.22 -9.56 -8.67
N ASN A 11 31.18 -8.88 -8.20
CA ASN A 11 31.26 -7.59 -7.51
C ASN A 11 31.00 -7.69 -6.00
N GLU A 12 30.90 -8.89 -5.44
CA GLU A 12 30.65 -9.16 -4.01
C GLU A 12 29.35 -8.47 -3.48
N LEU A 13 28.34 -8.30 -4.34
CA LEU A 13 27.08 -7.64 -4.02
C LEU A 13 25.96 -8.60 -3.56
N ASN A 14 26.22 -9.89 -3.54
CA ASN A 14 25.28 -10.94 -3.16
C ASN A 14 25.48 -11.47 -1.74
N GLU A 15 26.46 -10.94 -1.02
CA GLU A 15 26.75 -11.36 0.35
C GLU A 15 25.91 -10.55 1.34
N PRO A 16 25.11 -11.22 2.22
CA PRO A 16 24.43 -10.54 3.31
C PRO A 16 25.45 -10.00 4.32
N THR A 17 25.15 -8.88 4.93
CA THR A 17 26.00 -8.39 6.02
C THR A 17 25.92 -9.35 7.22
N PHE A 18 27.00 -9.42 8.00
CA PHE A 18 27.07 -10.26 9.19
C PHE A 18 25.89 -10.00 10.15
N MET A 19 25.51 -8.73 10.36
CA MET A 19 24.38 -8.36 11.20
C MET A 19 23.03 -8.82 10.62
N ALA A 20 22.88 -8.84 9.30
CA ALA A 20 21.67 -9.34 8.65
C ALA A 20 21.48 -10.85 8.91
N THR A 21 22.54 -11.62 8.90
CA THR A 21 22.51 -13.07 9.22
C THR A 21 22.08 -13.31 10.65
N ILE A 22 22.68 -12.61 11.62
CA ILE A 22 22.32 -12.72 13.04
C ILE A 22 20.87 -12.28 13.29
N ALA A 23 20.47 -11.15 12.70
CA ALA A 23 19.09 -10.64 12.84
C ALA A 23 18.06 -11.61 12.25
N THR A 24 18.37 -12.23 11.11
CA THR A 24 17.48 -13.22 10.48
C THR A 24 17.32 -14.45 11.38
N GLU A 25 18.42 -15.00 11.89
CA GLU A 25 18.40 -16.14 12.80
C GLU A 25 17.60 -15.82 14.08
N ALA A 26 17.85 -14.69 14.70
CA ALA A 26 17.12 -14.22 15.89
C ALA A 26 15.62 -14.05 15.61
N ALA A 27 15.25 -13.46 14.48
CA ALA A 27 13.86 -13.25 14.08
C ALA A 27 13.10 -14.57 13.94
N TYR A 28 13.69 -15.56 13.26
CA TYR A 28 13.06 -16.85 13.06
C TYR A 28 12.96 -17.67 14.35
N ASN A 29 13.98 -17.61 15.20
CA ASN A 29 14.04 -18.44 16.41
C ASN A 29 13.25 -17.84 17.60
N HIS A 30 13.15 -16.51 17.69
CA HIS A 30 12.66 -15.86 18.91
C HIS A 30 11.47 -14.91 18.74
N CYS A 31 11.10 -14.52 17.48
CA CYS A 31 10.09 -13.49 17.28
C CYS A 31 8.72 -14.03 16.83
N ARG A 32 8.40 -15.29 17.14
CA ARG A 32 7.14 -15.91 16.70
C ARG A 32 5.91 -15.16 17.23
N GLU A 33 5.86 -14.91 18.52
CA GLU A 33 4.75 -14.23 19.18
C GLU A 33 4.55 -12.81 18.62
N TRP A 34 5.64 -12.05 18.50
CA TRP A 34 5.61 -10.72 17.89
C TRP A 34 5.05 -10.76 16.46
N ARG A 35 5.49 -11.72 15.68
CA ARG A 35 5.01 -11.89 14.30
C ARG A 35 3.51 -12.19 14.25
N GLU A 36 3.00 -13.06 15.13
CA GLU A 36 1.59 -13.43 15.19
C GLU A 36 0.74 -12.21 15.58
N GLN A 37 1.16 -11.43 16.55
CA GLN A 37 0.50 -10.18 16.92
C GLN A 37 0.51 -9.15 15.79
N MET A 38 1.63 -8.99 15.11
CA MET A 38 1.78 -8.09 13.97
C MET A 38 0.87 -8.49 12.81
N LEU A 39 0.79 -9.78 12.48
CA LEU A 39 -0.10 -10.29 11.43
C LEU A 39 -1.58 -10.03 11.77
N ALA A 40 -1.99 -10.30 13.01
CA ALA A 40 -3.34 -10.00 13.47
C ALA A 40 -3.67 -8.50 13.37
N TYR A 41 -2.71 -7.64 13.72
CA TYR A 41 -2.87 -6.19 13.62
C TYR A 41 -3.01 -5.72 12.16
N ILE A 42 -2.19 -6.25 11.24
CA ILE A 42 -2.27 -5.95 9.81
C ILE A 42 -3.62 -6.41 9.25
N GLU A 43 -4.08 -7.61 9.60
CA GLU A 43 -5.37 -8.14 9.19
C GLU A 43 -6.52 -7.19 9.61
N GLN A 44 -6.51 -6.73 10.85
CA GLN A 44 -7.48 -5.76 11.34
C GLN A 44 -7.40 -4.41 10.61
N ASN A 45 -6.21 -4.00 10.18
CA ASN A 45 -6.04 -2.79 9.36
C ASN A 45 -6.61 -2.97 7.96
N ILE A 46 -6.45 -4.14 7.35
CA ILE A 46 -7.04 -4.47 6.04
C ILE A 46 -8.56 -4.40 6.13
N LEU A 47 -9.16 -5.10 7.10
CA LEU A 47 -10.61 -5.09 7.33
C LEU A 47 -11.14 -3.66 7.54
N PHE A 48 -10.46 -2.87 8.33
CA PHE A 48 -10.83 -1.48 8.56
C PHE A 48 -10.82 -0.63 7.28
N VAL A 49 -9.81 -0.81 6.42
CA VAL A 49 -9.74 -0.08 5.15
C VAL A 49 -10.86 -0.52 4.22
N GLU A 50 -11.13 -1.82 4.11
CA GLU A 50 -12.24 -2.37 3.32
C GLU A 50 -13.58 -1.78 3.76
N GLU A 51 -13.89 -1.89 5.06
CA GLU A 51 -15.15 -1.38 5.64
C GLU A 51 -15.29 0.13 5.47
N PHE A 52 -14.23 0.89 5.73
CA PHE A 52 -14.26 2.34 5.58
C PHE A 52 -14.54 2.76 4.14
N LEU A 53 -13.89 2.13 3.15
CA LEU A 53 -14.10 2.45 1.75
C LEU A 53 -15.51 2.06 1.29
N ASP A 54 -15.98 0.87 1.64
CA ASP A 54 -17.32 0.41 1.27
C ASP A 54 -18.41 1.33 1.86
N CYS A 55 -18.25 1.79 3.09
CA CYS A 55 -19.24 2.65 3.77
C CYS A 55 -19.16 4.12 3.31
N HIS A 56 -17.97 4.65 3.07
CA HIS A 56 -17.77 6.10 2.91
C HIS A 56 -17.30 6.52 1.52
N ILE A 57 -16.63 5.65 0.77
CA ILE A 57 -16.06 5.96 -0.56
C ILE A 57 -16.31 4.79 -1.52
N PRO A 58 -17.56 4.40 -1.80
CA PRO A 58 -17.85 3.19 -2.60
C PRO A 58 -17.33 3.24 -4.05
N ALA A 59 -16.85 4.41 -4.50
CA ALA A 59 -16.18 4.57 -5.78
C ALA A 59 -14.72 4.08 -5.79
N ILE A 60 -14.14 3.79 -4.62
CA ILE A 60 -12.81 3.21 -4.49
C ILE A 60 -12.95 1.84 -3.82
N LYS A 61 -12.44 0.79 -4.46
CA LYS A 61 -12.51 -0.57 -3.93
C LYS A 61 -11.13 -1.02 -3.43
N ALA A 62 -11.08 -1.50 -2.20
CA ALA A 62 -9.89 -2.21 -1.71
C ALA A 62 -9.83 -3.61 -2.33
N ILE A 63 -8.68 -3.96 -2.91
CA ILE A 63 -8.39 -5.31 -3.36
C ILE A 63 -7.61 -5.99 -2.24
N ARG A 64 -8.26 -6.96 -1.58
CA ARG A 64 -7.70 -7.68 -0.44
C ARG A 64 -6.45 -8.45 -0.84
N PRO A 65 -5.30 -8.22 -0.19
CA PRO A 65 -4.09 -8.96 -0.49
C PRO A 65 -4.15 -10.38 0.09
N GLN A 66 -3.57 -11.36 -0.61
CA GLN A 66 -3.39 -12.72 -0.10
C GLN A 66 -2.20 -12.85 0.86
N ALA A 67 -1.31 -11.87 0.84
CA ALA A 67 -0.13 -11.79 1.70
C ALA A 67 0.36 -10.34 1.80
N SER A 68 1.24 -10.06 2.76
CA SER A 68 1.85 -8.74 2.96
C SER A 68 0.89 -7.70 3.57
N PHE A 69 1.31 -6.46 3.53
CA PHE A 69 0.63 -5.30 4.12
C PHE A 69 0.33 -4.22 3.07
N ILE A 70 0.23 -4.64 1.81
CA ILE A 70 -0.05 -3.74 0.70
C ILE A 70 -1.45 -4.03 0.16
N VAL A 71 -2.31 -3.02 0.17
CA VAL A 71 -3.64 -3.05 -0.41
C VAL A 71 -3.64 -2.25 -1.70
N TRP A 72 -4.17 -2.81 -2.78
CA TRP A 72 -4.45 -2.07 -3.99
C TRP A 72 -5.81 -1.39 -3.87
N LEU A 73 -5.86 -0.13 -4.24
CA LEU A 73 -7.08 0.65 -4.33
C LEU A 73 -7.49 0.77 -5.79
N ASP A 74 -8.54 0.08 -6.19
CA ASP A 74 -9.16 0.23 -7.51
C ASP A 74 -9.99 1.52 -7.53
N CYS A 75 -9.53 2.50 -8.29
CA CYS A 75 -10.12 3.82 -8.45
C CYS A 75 -10.88 3.98 -9.79
N THR A 76 -11.13 2.90 -10.52
CA THR A 76 -11.74 2.95 -11.87
C THR A 76 -13.11 3.61 -11.85
N ARG A 77 -13.90 3.44 -10.78
CA ARG A 77 -15.24 4.03 -10.62
C ARG A 77 -15.24 5.52 -10.32
N LEU A 78 -14.10 6.14 -10.07
CA LEU A 78 -14.00 7.60 -9.98
C LEU A 78 -14.07 8.26 -11.34
N HIS A 79 -13.87 7.51 -12.43
CA HIS A 79 -13.88 7.99 -13.82
C HIS A 79 -12.94 9.18 -14.06
N LEU A 80 -11.82 9.23 -13.30
CA LEU A 80 -10.80 10.26 -13.45
C LEU A 80 -9.73 9.82 -14.45
N GLU A 81 -9.21 10.78 -15.20
CA GLU A 81 -7.96 10.59 -15.95
C GLU A 81 -6.78 10.54 -14.97
N HIS A 82 -5.64 9.98 -15.42
CA HIS A 82 -4.49 9.69 -14.57
C HIS A 82 -4.01 10.91 -13.77
N ASP A 83 -3.77 12.04 -14.43
CA ASP A 83 -3.28 13.26 -13.76
C ASP A 83 -4.26 13.78 -12.71
N ALA A 84 -5.56 13.70 -12.99
CA ALA A 84 -6.61 14.08 -12.04
C ALA A 84 -6.69 13.13 -10.84
N LEU A 85 -6.40 11.83 -11.04
CA LEU A 85 -6.30 10.86 -9.97
C LEU A 85 -5.10 11.16 -9.06
N ILE A 86 -3.94 11.46 -9.63
CA ILE A 86 -2.75 11.84 -8.87
C ILE A 86 -3.00 13.14 -8.08
N ASP A 87 -3.58 14.18 -8.72
CA ASP A 87 -3.97 15.44 -8.06
C ASP A 87 -4.93 15.18 -6.88
N LEU A 88 -5.90 14.28 -7.04
CA LEU A 88 -6.82 13.89 -5.97
C LEU A 88 -6.08 13.34 -4.75
N PHE A 89 -5.15 12.41 -4.95
CA PHE A 89 -4.43 11.79 -3.85
C PHE A 89 -3.37 12.72 -3.25
N VAL A 90 -2.53 13.33 -4.08
CA VAL A 90 -1.36 14.08 -3.62
C VAL A 90 -1.77 15.49 -3.12
N ASP A 91 -2.50 16.24 -3.95
CA ASP A 91 -2.74 17.64 -3.66
C ASP A 91 -4.00 17.86 -2.81
N LYS A 92 -5.08 17.11 -3.06
CA LYS A 92 -6.33 17.29 -2.32
C LYS A 92 -6.38 16.45 -1.05
N ALA A 93 -6.10 15.16 -1.14
CA ALA A 93 -6.11 14.27 0.03
C ALA A 93 -4.81 14.34 0.86
N ARG A 94 -3.73 14.91 0.33
CA ARG A 94 -2.40 14.98 0.97
C ARG A 94 -1.84 13.59 1.29
N LEU A 95 -2.04 12.64 0.39
CA LEU A 95 -1.60 11.25 0.50
C LEU A 95 -0.59 10.92 -0.60
N ALA A 96 0.66 10.74 -0.23
CA ALA A 96 1.72 10.27 -1.13
C ALA A 96 1.72 8.74 -1.21
N LEU A 97 0.77 8.17 -1.95
CA LEU A 97 0.72 6.73 -2.24
C LEU A 97 1.56 6.42 -3.48
N ASN A 98 1.91 5.14 -3.65
CA ASN A 98 2.52 4.73 -4.90
C ASN A 98 1.45 4.65 -6.00
N ASP A 99 1.78 5.22 -7.15
CA ASP A 99 1.00 5.11 -8.36
C ASP A 99 1.06 3.69 -8.93
N GLY A 100 -0.09 3.14 -9.30
CA GLY A 100 -0.18 1.79 -9.85
C GLY A 100 0.51 1.62 -11.20
N GLU A 101 0.55 2.66 -12.04
CA GLU A 101 1.20 2.61 -13.35
C GLU A 101 2.71 2.30 -13.27
N MET A 102 3.36 2.59 -12.13
CA MET A 102 4.76 2.20 -11.88
C MET A 102 4.99 0.69 -11.92
N PHE A 103 3.93 -0.11 -11.79
CA PHE A 103 3.99 -1.58 -11.69
C PHE A 103 3.50 -2.30 -12.95
N GLY A 104 3.13 -1.54 -13.98
CA GLY A 104 2.70 -2.08 -15.26
C GLY A 104 1.34 -1.54 -15.71
N PRO A 105 0.92 -1.86 -16.94
CA PRO A 105 -0.32 -1.32 -17.54
C PRO A 105 -1.59 -1.71 -16.78
N GLU A 106 -1.59 -2.85 -16.10
CA GLU A 106 -2.72 -3.30 -15.26
C GLU A 106 -2.89 -2.44 -14.00
N GLY A 107 -1.84 -1.71 -13.59
CA GLY A 107 -1.88 -0.77 -12.47
C GLY A 107 -2.56 0.55 -12.79
N LYS A 108 -2.97 0.78 -14.04
CA LYS A 108 -3.68 2.00 -14.43
C LYS A 108 -4.94 2.20 -13.58
N ARG A 109 -5.14 3.44 -13.10
CA ARG A 109 -6.23 3.81 -12.18
C ARG A 109 -6.24 3.04 -10.86
N HIS A 110 -5.10 2.54 -10.44
CA HIS A 110 -4.92 1.93 -9.12
C HIS A 110 -3.90 2.73 -8.31
N MET A 111 -4.10 2.73 -6.99
CA MET A 111 -3.15 3.30 -6.04
C MET A 111 -2.74 2.22 -5.02
N ARG A 112 -1.49 2.25 -4.57
CA ARG A 112 -0.95 1.24 -3.66
C ARG A 112 -0.85 1.80 -2.24
N LEU A 113 -1.72 1.30 -1.34
CA LEU A 113 -1.78 1.70 0.05
C LEU A 113 -0.99 0.74 0.95
N ASN A 114 -0.09 1.27 1.77
CA ASN A 114 0.59 0.53 2.83
C ASN A 114 -0.25 0.59 4.12
N VAL A 115 -0.76 -0.57 4.57
CA VAL A 115 -1.56 -0.70 5.81
C VAL A 115 -0.76 -1.13 7.03
N GLY A 116 0.56 -1.34 6.90
CA GLY A 116 1.49 -1.58 8.01
C GLY A 116 1.81 -0.30 8.78
N LYS A 117 0.77 0.46 9.15
CA LYS A 117 0.82 1.74 9.87
C LYS A 117 -0.08 1.68 11.11
N PRO A 118 0.16 2.55 12.12
CA PRO A 118 -0.77 2.70 13.23
C PRO A 118 -2.18 3.02 12.74
N ARG A 119 -3.21 2.42 13.36
CA ARG A 119 -4.62 2.59 13.00
C ARG A 119 -5.02 4.07 12.88
N ALA A 120 -4.60 4.91 13.81
CA ALA A 120 -4.92 6.35 13.81
C ALA A 120 -4.38 7.07 12.55
N VAL A 121 -3.21 6.62 12.03
CA VAL A 121 -2.65 7.17 10.79
C VAL A 121 -3.49 6.77 9.58
N LEU A 122 -3.91 5.50 9.52
CA LEU A 122 -4.78 5.01 8.45
C LEU A 122 -6.14 5.69 8.48
N GLN A 123 -6.74 5.83 9.65
CA GLN A 123 -8.02 6.53 9.82
C GLN A 123 -7.93 7.97 9.30
N LYS A 124 -6.93 8.73 9.76
CA LYS A 124 -6.72 10.09 9.28
C LYS A 124 -6.55 10.15 7.75
N ALA A 125 -5.77 9.23 7.18
CA ALA A 125 -5.56 9.17 5.74
C ALA A 125 -6.86 8.90 4.97
N LEU A 126 -7.68 7.97 5.45
CA LEU A 126 -8.96 7.65 4.82
C LEU A 126 -9.99 8.79 4.96
N GLU A 127 -10.00 9.50 6.08
CA GLU A 127 -10.85 10.70 6.27
C GLU A 127 -10.44 11.84 5.32
N GLN A 128 -9.13 12.05 5.13
CA GLN A 128 -8.62 13.00 4.14
C GLN A 128 -9.02 12.61 2.71
N LEU A 129 -8.91 11.32 2.37
CA LEU A 129 -9.33 10.81 1.07
C LEU A 129 -10.83 10.99 0.85
N ARG A 130 -11.65 10.66 1.85
CA ARG A 130 -13.10 10.89 1.82
C ARG A 130 -13.42 12.36 1.53
N SER A 131 -12.84 13.27 2.28
CA SER A 131 -13.06 14.71 2.09
C SER A 131 -12.68 15.19 0.69
N ALA A 132 -11.58 14.67 0.14
CA ALA A 132 -11.13 15.00 -1.21
C ALA A 132 -12.10 14.47 -2.30
N VAL A 133 -12.60 13.22 -2.13
CA VAL A 133 -13.57 12.62 -3.06
C VAL A 133 -14.92 13.30 -2.99
N ASP A 134 -15.40 13.66 -1.79
CA ASP A 134 -16.64 14.41 -1.64
C ASP A 134 -16.54 15.78 -2.32
N GLY A 135 -15.38 16.43 -2.27
CA GLY A 135 -15.14 17.68 -2.99
C GLY A 135 -15.21 17.58 -4.53
N LEU A 136 -15.09 16.39 -5.12
CA LEU A 136 -15.30 16.18 -6.54
C LEU A 136 -16.78 16.33 -6.95
N LYS A 137 -17.70 15.86 -6.10
CA LYS A 137 -19.15 15.87 -6.38
C LYS A 137 -19.73 17.28 -6.51
N TYR A 138 -19.09 18.28 -5.90
CA TYR A 138 -19.55 19.68 -5.92
C TYR A 138 -18.96 20.52 -7.08
N ARG A 139 -18.09 19.93 -7.92
CA ARG A 139 -17.47 20.62 -9.09
C ARG A 139 -18.14 20.33 -10.43
N THR A 140 -19.20 19.53 -10.43
CA THR A 140 -19.89 19.09 -11.66
C THR A 140 -21.15 19.92 -11.96
N PHE A 141 -21.20 21.19 -11.49
CA PHE A 141 -22.27 22.15 -11.84
C PHE A 141 -21.69 23.47 -12.34
#